data_1d0d87156f659f61d3019b797e4c26cf
#
_entry.id   1d0d87156f659f61d3019b797e4c26cf
#
_cell.length_a   1.000
_cell.length_b   1.000
_cell.length_c   1.000
_cell.angle_alpha   90.00
_cell.angle_beta   90.00
_cell.angle_gamma   90.00
#
_symmetry.space_group_name_H-M   'P 1'
#
loop_
_entity.id
_entity.type
_entity.pdbx_description
1 polymer ?
#
loop_
_entity_poly.entity_id
_entity_poly.type
_entity_poly.pdbx_seq_one_letter_code
_entity_poly.pdbx_strand_id
1 'polypeptide(L)'
;MTYDKQALTDLMAKIEAGDDAGFRKANRTVFSTPCQDMALQLREEHSRHAYKGSLDAAKALHAAVLGGWGWRFDEHYGDGMPAKFERKTAWVSMPDNWRVGHTSLVKDNNPARAWLIATIKALIAECDV
;
A
#
# COMPACT_ATOMS: atom_id res chain seq x y z
N MET A 1 -14.87 -4.79 8.65
CA MET A 1 -15.00 -3.41 8.14
C MET A 1 -14.85 -3.41 6.63
N THR A 2 -15.78 -2.76 5.95
CA THR A 2 -15.77 -2.72 4.49
C THR A 2 -15.25 -1.35 4.05
N TYR A 3 -14.25 -1.35 3.18
CA TYR A 3 -13.73 -0.12 2.58
C TYR A 3 -14.51 0.22 1.31
N ASP A 4 -14.59 1.50 0.99
CA ASP A 4 -15.19 1.96 -0.27
C ASP A 4 -14.17 1.80 -1.38
N LYS A 5 -14.51 0.99 -2.38
CA LYS A 5 -13.64 0.71 -3.53
C LYS A 5 -13.23 1.97 -4.28
N GLN A 6 -14.17 2.90 -4.49
CA GLN A 6 -13.85 4.15 -5.20
C GLN A 6 -12.86 5.01 -4.41
N ALA A 7 -13.04 5.10 -3.10
CA ALA A 7 -12.12 5.84 -2.25
C ALA A 7 -10.72 5.23 -2.26
N LEU A 8 -10.62 3.90 -2.23
CA LEU A 8 -9.34 3.19 -2.33
C LEU A 8 -8.67 3.44 -3.69
N THR A 9 -9.45 3.41 -4.77
CA THR A 9 -8.94 3.64 -6.13
C THR A 9 -8.39 5.06 -6.26
N ASP A 10 -9.11 6.05 -5.72
CA ASP A 10 -8.67 7.44 -5.73
C ASP A 10 -7.37 7.61 -4.92
N LEU A 11 -7.29 6.95 -3.76
CA LEU A 11 -6.09 6.98 -2.94
C LEU A 11 -4.89 6.41 -3.69
N MET A 12 -5.06 5.26 -4.33
CA MET A 12 -4.01 4.63 -5.12
C MET A 12 -3.52 5.55 -6.24
N ALA A 13 -4.44 6.19 -6.95
CA ALA A 13 -4.10 7.13 -8.03
C ALA A 13 -3.25 8.31 -7.52
N LYS A 14 -3.57 8.83 -6.34
CA LYS A 14 -2.80 9.93 -5.74
C LYS A 14 -1.40 9.50 -5.33
N ILE A 15 -1.27 8.28 -4.81
CA ILE A 15 0.04 7.73 -4.44
C ILE A 15 0.90 7.57 -5.69
N GLU A 16 0.35 6.98 -6.75
CA GLU A 16 1.08 6.73 -7.99
C GLU A 16 1.49 8.03 -8.68
N ALA A 17 0.67 9.07 -8.56
CA ALA A 17 0.96 10.37 -9.14
C ALA A 17 1.96 11.20 -8.32
N GLY A 18 2.22 10.82 -7.06
CA GLY A 18 3.06 11.60 -6.17
C GLY A 18 2.42 12.91 -5.73
N ASP A 19 1.10 12.98 -5.73
CA ASP A 19 0.33 14.16 -5.35
C ASP A 19 0.13 14.19 -3.83
N ASP A 20 1.02 14.89 -3.13
CA ASP A 20 1.03 14.90 -1.66
C ASP A 20 -0.26 15.49 -1.06
N ALA A 21 -0.76 16.57 -1.62
CA ALA A 21 -1.98 17.22 -1.11
C ALA A 21 -3.21 16.34 -1.36
N GLY A 22 -3.32 15.80 -2.57
CA GLY A 22 -4.39 14.87 -2.93
C GLY A 22 -4.33 13.58 -2.12
N PHE A 23 -3.12 13.08 -1.85
CA PHE A 23 -2.91 11.92 -1.00
C PHE A 23 -3.46 12.14 0.40
N ARG A 24 -3.14 13.27 1.04
CA ARG A 24 -3.60 13.55 2.40
C ARG A 24 -5.13 13.50 2.52
N LYS A 25 -5.81 14.12 1.55
CA LYS A 25 -7.27 14.13 1.53
C LYS A 25 -7.84 12.74 1.31
N ALA A 26 -7.33 12.01 0.31
CA ALA A 26 -7.80 10.67 -0.01
C ALA A 26 -7.51 9.69 1.14
N ASN A 27 -6.35 9.81 1.78
CA ASN A 27 -5.95 8.97 2.89
C ASN A 27 -6.91 9.12 4.07
N ARG A 28 -7.26 10.34 4.41
CA ARG A 28 -8.25 10.60 5.47
C ARG A 28 -9.62 10.03 5.11
N THR A 29 -10.02 10.14 3.85
CA THR A 29 -11.31 9.60 3.40
C THR A 29 -11.37 8.09 3.58
N VAL A 30 -10.27 7.37 3.29
CA VAL A 30 -10.23 5.91 3.40
C VAL A 30 -10.11 5.43 4.85
N PHE A 31 -9.19 6.00 5.62
CA PHE A 31 -8.78 5.43 6.91
C PHE A 31 -9.26 6.23 8.12
N SER A 32 -9.67 7.48 7.94
CA SER A 32 -10.16 8.28 9.06
C SER A 32 -11.64 7.99 9.25
N THR A 33 -12.01 7.68 10.49
CA THR A 33 -13.42 7.52 10.85
C THR A 33 -13.77 8.54 11.95
N PRO A 34 -15.01 9.00 12.03
CA PRO A 34 -15.43 9.88 13.10
C PRO A 34 -15.52 9.20 14.46
N CYS A 35 -15.32 7.89 14.53
CA CYS A 35 -15.34 7.17 15.79
C CYS A 35 -14.00 7.32 16.52
N GLN A 36 -14.03 7.18 17.85
CA GLN A 36 -12.85 7.33 18.69
C GLN A 36 -12.03 6.06 18.81
N ASP A 37 -12.09 5.18 17.81
CA ASP A 37 -11.32 3.95 17.79
C ASP A 37 -9.87 4.26 17.42
N MET A 38 -8.97 4.13 18.39
CA MET A 38 -7.55 4.38 18.22
C MET A 38 -6.93 3.50 17.13
N ALA A 39 -7.38 2.26 16.99
CA ALA A 39 -6.84 1.36 15.98
C ALA A 39 -7.12 1.87 14.57
N LEU A 40 -8.29 2.46 14.34
CA LEU A 40 -8.64 3.03 13.03
C LEU A 40 -7.89 4.33 12.74
N GLN A 41 -7.68 5.15 13.78
CA GLN A 41 -6.87 6.37 13.65
C GLN A 41 -5.43 6.04 13.30
N LEU A 42 -4.88 4.97 13.87
CA LEU A 42 -3.52 4.53 13.59
C LEU A 42 -3.33 4.09 12.13
N ARG A 43 -4.37 3.57 11.50
CA ARG A 43 -4.28 3.18 10.08
C ARG A 43 -4.00 4.38 9.17
N GLU A 44 -4.68 5.50 9.41
CA GLU A 44 -4.41 6.74 8.66
C GLU A 44 -2.97 7.19 8.87
N GLU A 45 -2.50 7.19 10.09
CA GLU A 45 -1.15 7.60 10.44
C GLU A 45 -0.09 6.67 9.82
N HIS A 46 -0.30 5.35 9.92
CA HIS A 46 0.61 4.38 9.30
C HIS A 46 0.68 4.53 7.79
N SER A 47 -0.47 4.75 7.14
CA SER A 47 -0.50 4.99 5.70
C SER A 47 0.29 6.24 5.32
N ARG A 48 0.13 7.31 6.08
CA ARG A 48 0.85 8.57 5.85
C ARG A 48 2.36 8.41 5.98
N HIS A 49 2.81 7.72 7.02
CA HIS A 49 4.23 7.47 7.22
C HIS A 49 4.81 6.50 6.18
N ALA A 50 4.04 5.48 5.77
CA ALA A 50 4.44 4.57 4.69
C ALA A 50 4.63 5.33 3.37
N TYR A 51 3.72 6.25 3.06
CA TYR A 51 3.83 7.10 1.88
C TYR A 51 5.14 7.89 1.86
N LYS A 52 5.59 8.33 3.03
CA LYS A 52 6.84 9.08 3.17
C LYS A 52 8.09 8.20 3.22
N GLY A 53 7.94 6.88 3.25
CA GLY A 53 9.06 5.96 3.16
C GLY A 53 9.31 5.09 4.39
N SER A 54 8.43 5.08 5.39
CA SER A 54 8.60 4.25 6.57
C SER A 54 8.16 2.81 6.31
N LEU A 55 9.11 1.88 6.28
CA LEU A 55 8.83 0.45 6.16
C LEU A 55 8.10 -0.10 7.38
N ASP A 56 8.43 0.39 8.56
CA ASP A 56 7.74 -0.03 9.79
C ASP A 56 6.27 0.35 9.75
N ALA A 57 5.95 1.54 9.24
CA ALA A 57 4.57 1.99 9.09
C ALA A 57 3.83 1.16 8.04
N ALA A 58 4.47 0.83 6.92
CA ALA A 58 3.88 -0.02 5.89
C ALA A 58 3.56 -1.41 6.44
N LYS A 59 4.48 -1.98 7.22
CA LYS A 59 4.28 -3.27 7.87
C LYS A 59 3.13 -3.22 8.89
N ALA A 60 3.07 -2.15 9.68
CA ALA A 60 2.00 -1.98 10.67
C ALA A 60 0.63 -1.86 10.00
N LEU A 61 0.52 -1.11 8.91
CA LEU A 61 -0.72 -1.00 8.15
C LEU A 61 -1.12 -2.35 7.55
N HIS A 62 -0.18 -3.06 6.94
CA HIS A 62 -0.42 -4.39 6.38
C HIS A 62 -0.98 -5.33 7.45
N ALA A 63 -0.36 -5.38 8.61
CA ALA A 63 -0.81 -6.23 9.70
C ALA A 63 -2.22 -5.86 10.18
N ALA A 64 -2.56 -4.58 10.15
CA ALA A 64 -3.87 -4.10 10.61
C ALA A 64 -4.99 -4.42 9.62
N VAL A 65 -4.74 -4.29 8.31
CA VAL A 65 -5.80 -4.40 7.28
C VAL A 65 -5.77 -5.72 6.52
N LEU A 66 -4.64 -6.41 6.49
CA LEU A 66 -4.46 -7.69 5.78
C LEU A 66 -3.81 -8.71 6.72
N GLY A 67 -4.36 -8.87 7.92
CA GLY A 67 -3.83 -9.83 8.89
C GLY A 67 -3.80 -11.24 8.30
N GLY A 68 -2.66 -11.92 8.43
CA GLY A 68 -2.47 -13.26 7.88
C GLY A 68 -1.97 -13.30 6.44
N TRP A 69 -1.98 -12.18 5.72
CA TRP A 69 -1.43 -12.12 4.36
C TRP A 69 0.10 -12.08 4.40
N GLY A 70 0.73 -12.77 3.45
CA GLY A 70 2.17 -12.73 3.29
C GLY A 70 2.63 -11.47 2.56
N TRP A 71 3.92 -11.18 2.65
CA TRP A 71 4.53 -10.06 1.95
C TRP A 71 5.99 -10.38 1.65
N ARG A 72 6.51 -9.75 0.57
CA ARG A 72 7.93 -9.82 0.24
C ARG A 72 8.32 -8.64 -0.64
N PHE A 73 9.61 -8.36 -0.70
CA PHE A 73 10.18 -7.37 -1.61
C PHE A 73 11.09 -8.05 -2.61
N ASP A 74 10.98 -7.62 -3.87
CA ASP A 74 11.88 -8.04 -4.93
C ASP A 74 12.48 -6.79 -5.56
N GLU A 75 13.77 -6.85 -5.85
CA GLU A 75 14.45 -5.84 -6.64
C GLU A 75 14.58 -6.37 -8.06
N HIS A 76 14.09 -5.60 -9.02
CA HIS A 76 14.15 -5.98 -10.42
C HIS A 76 15.22 -5.20 -11.14
N TYR A 77 16.14 -5.95 -11.73
CA TYR A 77 17.14 -5.41 -12.64
C TYR A 77 16.70 -5.80 -14.04
N GLY A 78 16.49 -4.84 -14.93
CA GLY A 78 16.27 -5.14 -16.34
C GLY A 78 17.58 -5.66 -16.95
N ASP A 79 17.50 -6.64 -17.85
CA ASP A 79 18.65 -7.15 -18.54
C ASP A 79 19.38 -6.03 -19.27
N GLY A 80 20.69 -5.88 -18.99
CA GLY A 80 21.51 -4.85 -19.58
C GLY A 80 21.28 -3.43 -19.05
N MET A 81 20.43 -3.27 -18.03
CA MET A 81 20.19 -1.96 -17.43
C MET A 81 21.21 -1.65 -16.34
N PRO A 82 21.71 -0.39 -16.27
CA PRO A 82 22.56 0.01 -15.15
C PRO A 82 21.83 -0.10 -13.81
N ALA A 83 22.57 -0.38 -12.75
CA ALA A 83 22.01 -0.55 -11.40
C ALA A 83 21.17 0.66 -10.93
N LYS A 84 21.46 1.85 -11.44
CA LYS A 84 20.71 3.08 -11.10
C LYS A 84 19.25 3.05 -11.55
N PHE A 85 18.87 2.09 -12.41
CA PHE A 85 17.49 1.91 -12.85
C PHE A 85 16.77 0.79 -12.08
N GLU A 86 17.25 0.44 -10.91
CA GLU A 86 16.59 -0.55 -10.06
C GLU A 86 15.15 -0.15 -9.79
N ARG A 87 14.27 -1.15 -9.81
CA ARG A 87 12.86 -0.99 -9.46
C ARG A 87 12.57 -1.90 -8.30
N LYS A 88 11.91 -1.36 -7.28
CA LYS A 88 11.49 -2.16 -6.13
C LYS A 88 10.04 -2.53 -6.26
N THR A 89 9.76 -3.81 -6.08
CA THR A 89 8.42 -4.38 -6.16
C THR A 89 8.05 -4.94 -4.80
N ALA A 90 6.88 -4.56 -4.31
CA ALA A 90 6.28 -5.18 -3.14
C ALA A 90 5.24 -6.19 -3.59
N TRP A 91 5.23 -7.34 -2.95
CA TRP A 91 4.27 -8.41 -3.19
C TRP A 91 3.49 -8.68 -1.92
N VAL A 92 2.17 -8.72 -2.05
CA VAL A 92 1.26 -9.07 -0.96
C VAL A 92 0.43 -10.25 -1.41
N SER A 93 0.40 -11.32 -0.64
CA SER A 93 -0.24 -12.58 -1.05
C SER A 93 -1.28 -13.05 -0.04
N MET A 94 -2.30 -13.75 -0.55
CA MET A 94 -3.36 -14.33 0.28
C MET A 94 -2.81 -15.42 1.21
N PRO A 95 -3.42 -15.60 2.42
CA PRO A 95 -2.93 -16.58 3.39
C PRO A 95 -2.88 -18.01 2.88
N ASP A 96 -3.88 -18.41 2.09
CA ASP A 96 -4.04 -19.80 1.67
C ASP A 96 -3.53 -20.08 0.26
N ASN A 97 -3.07 -19.04 -0.46
CA ASN A 97 -2.60 -19.19 -1.82
C ASN A 97 -1.53 -18.14 -2.14
N TRP A 98 -0.28 -18.51 -1.96
CA TRP A 98 0.86 -17.62 -2.22
C TRP A 98 0.97 -17.20 -3.69
N ARG A 99 0.30 -17.91 -4.61
CA ARG A 99 0.31 -17.58 -6.04
C ARG A 99 -0.64 -16.44 -6.38
N VAL A 100 -1.62 -16.19 -5.50
CA VAL A 100 -2.55 -15.07 -5.67
C VAL A 100 -2.02 -13.91 -4.84
N GLY A 101 -1.62 -12.85 -5.52
CA GLY A 101 -1.04 -11.71 -4.84
C GLY A 101 -1.15 -10.44 -5.67
N HIS A 102 -0.71 -9.38 -5.07
CA HIS A 102 -0.74 -8.04 -5.67
C HIS A 102 0.65 -7.46 -5.63
N THR A 103 1.11 -6.97 -6.77
CA THR A 103 2.43 -6.36 -6.90
C THR A 103 2.31 -4.88 -7.18
N SER A 104 3.31 -4.12 -6.75
CA SER A 104 3.44 -2.72 -7.12
C SER A 104 4.88 -2.41 -7.48
N LEU A 105 5.04 -1.69 -8.58
CA LEU A 105 6.32 -1.21 -9.06
C LEU A 105 6.34 0.30 -8.87
N VAL A 106 7.37 0.81 -8.19
CA VAL A 106 7.46 2.23 -7.90
C VAL A 106 8.73 2.79 -8.53
N LYS A 107 8.55 3.82 -9.36
CA LYS A 107 9.65 4.42 -10.13
C LYS A 107 10.65 5.19 -9.27
N ASP A 108 10.21 5.72 -8.14
CA ASP A 108 11.04 6.51 -7.24
C ASP A 108 11.87 5.67 -6.27
N ASN A 109 11.82 4.34 -6.42
CA ASN A 109 12.62 3.42 -5.62
C ASN A 109 12.32 3.48 -4.12
N ASN A 110 11.06 3.74 -3.76
CA ASN A 110 10.60 3.81 -2.37
C ASN A 110 9.86 2.51 -2.00
N PRO A 111 10.51 1.58 -1.27
CA PRO A 111 9.89 0.28 -0.97
C PRO A 111 8.67 0.38 -0.07
N ALA A 112 8.63 1.33 0.86
CA ALA A 112 7.47 1.53 1.73
C ALA A 112 6.25 1.96 0.92
N ARG A 113 6.45 2.87 -0.03
CA ARG A 113 5.38 3.31 -0.93
C ARG A 113 4.90 2.18 -1.83
N ALA A 114 5.82 1.35 -2.33
CA ALA A 114 5.47 0.16 -3.10
C ALA A 114 4.60 -0.80 -2.29
N TRP A 115 4.98 -1.02 -1.03
CA TRP A 115 4.20 -1.88 -0.13
C TRP A 115 2.82 -1.28 0.13
N LEU A 116 2.74 0.03 0.35
CA LEU A 116 1.46 0.73 0.54
C LEU A 116 0.54 0.52 -0.67
N ILE A 117 1.05 0.70 -1.88
CA ILE A 117 0.27 0.49 -3.10
C ILE A 117 -0.20 -0.96 -3.20
N ALA A 118 0.66 -1.93 -2.94
CA ALA A 118 0.30 -3.35 -2.99
C ALA A 118 -0.80 -3.68 -1.96
N THR A 119 -0.71 -3.10 -0.77
CA THR A 119 -1.73 -3.26 0.27
C THR A 119 -3.07 -2.69 -0.19
N ILE A 120 -3.07 -1.51 -0.78
CA ILE A 120 -4.30 -0.88 -1.29
C ILE A 120 -4.90 -1.67 -2.44
N LYS A 121 -4.07 -2.20 -3.36
CA LYS A 121 -4.55 -3.06 -4.44
C LYS A 121 -5.24 -4.32 -3.91
N ALA A 122 -4.68 -4.91 -2.86
CA ALA A 122 -5.29 -6.07 -2.21
C ALA A 122 -6.65 -5.71 -1.60
N LEU A 123 -6.76 -4.56 -0.94
CA LEU A 123 -8.03 -4.10 -0.38
C LEU A 123 -9.07 -3.85 -1.47
N ILE A 124 -8.68 -3.27 -2.61
CA ILE A 124 -9.58 -3.06 -3.75
C ILE A 124 -10.10 -4.40 -4.26
N ALA A 125 -9.22 -5.38 -4.41
CA ALA A 125 -9.61 -6.71 -4.88
C ALA A 125 -10.60 -7.37 -3.91
N GLU A 126 -10.41 -7.20 -2.60
CA GLU A 126 -11.32 -7.73 -1.59
C GLU A 126 -12.70 -7.08 -1.66
N CYS A 127 -12.81 -5.85 -2.14
CA CYS A 127 -14.11 -5.18 -2.33
C CYS A 127 -14.94 -5.83 -3.44
N ASP A 128 -14.32 -6.58 -4.34
CA ASP A 128 -14.98 -7.22 -5.47
C ASP A 128 -15.48 -8.65 -5.15
N VAL A 129 -15.25 -9.11 -3.95
CA VAL A 129 -15.62 -10.47 -3.53
C VAL A 129 -17.01 -10.52 -2.88
#